data_8bbfa911d946c37321a2476a44f270bc
#
_entry.id   8bbfa911d946c37321a2476a44f270bc
#
_cell.length_a   1.000
_cell.length_b   1.000
_cell.length_c   1.000
_cell.angle_alpha   90.00
_cell.angle_beta   90.00
_cell.angle_gamma   90.00
#
_symmetry.space_group_name_H-M   'P 1'
#
loop_
_entity.id
_entity.type
_entity.pdbx_description
1 polymer ?
#
loop_
_entity_poly.entity_id
_entity_poly.type
_entity_poly.pdbx_seq_one_letter_code
_entity_poly.pdbx_strand_id
1 'polypeptide(L)'
;RSSPYAVVLMIDVLIAVLFAASLHFLIGPSGMHSFGHAAYFGLGAYGAALFFRIGAPMEASLFLAPLVAALGAFVFGWFCVRLSGVYLAMLTLAFAQIVWSVVFQWDAVTGGSNGLVGIWPSPWLTPKWAYYLVVLACTVAGCGLLVRMLHAPIGLALRGSRDSPLRAAAIGIAVPRLQ
;
A
#
# COMPACT_ATOMS: atom_id res chain seq x y z
N ARG A 1 -18.62 27.69 5.16
CA ARG A 1 -18.97 26.90 3.93
C ARG A 1 -17.67 26.43 3.33
N SER A 2 -17.18 25.25 3.71
CA SER A 2 -16.09 24.60 3.01
C SER A 2 -16.54 24.37 1.56
N SER A 3 -15.77 24.89 0.59
CA SER A 3 -16.08 24.68 -0.81
C SER A 3 -16.00 23.16 -1.09
N PRO A 4 -16.88 22.59 -1.91
CA PRO A 4 -16.84 21.16 -2.26
C PRO A 4 -15.48 20.70 -2.80
N TYR A 5 -14.73 21.62 -3.37
CA TYR A 5 -13.36 21.42 -3.85
C TYR A 5 -12.37 21.21 -2.70
N ALA A 6 -12.46 21.98 -1.61
CA ALA A 6 -11.56 21.86 -0.48
C ALA A 6 -11.67 20.48 0.22
N VAL A 7 -12.87 19.92 0.28
CA VAL A 7 -13.08 18.58 0.86
C VAL A 7 -12.42 17.49 0.01
N VAL A 8 -12.55 17.57 -1.32
CA VAL A 8 -11.90 16.62 -2.25
C VAL A 8 -10.38 16.75 -2.12
N LEU A 9 -9.84 17.94 -2.11
CA LEU A 9 -8.40 18.16 -1.94
C LEU A 9 -7.89 17.59 -0.62
N MET A 10 -8.63 17.75 0.47
CA MET A 10 -8.25 17.17 1.77
C MET A 10 -8.26 15.62 1.75
N ILE A 11 -9.19 15.01 1.02
CA ILE A 11 -9.21 13.54 0.83
C ILE A 11 -7.94 13.09 0.10
N ASP A 12 -7.57 13.75 -0.99
CA ASP A 12 -6.36 13.42 -1.74
C ASP A 12 -5.09 13.57 -0.87
N VAL A 13 -5.03 14.63 -0.07
CA VAL A 13 -3.92 14.85 0.88
C VAL A 13 -3.86 13.74 1.92
N LEU A 14 -4.99 13.30 2.50
CA LEU A 14 -5.01 12.21 3.48
C LEU A 14 -4.53 10.88 2.88
N ILE A 15 -4.93 10.58 1.65
CA ILE A 15 -4.46 9.39 0.93
C ILE A 15 -2.95 9.48 0.69
N ALA A 16 -2.46 10.64 0.25
CA ALA A 16 -1.03 10.87 0.03
C ALA A 16 -0.21 10.76 1.34
N VAL A 17 -0.76 11.24 2.46
CA VAL A 17 -0.13 11.12 3.80
C VAL A 17 0.00 9.65 4.19
N LEU A 18 -1.06 8.85 4.03
CA LEU A 18 -1.01 7.41 4.35
C LEU A 18 0.00 6.68 3.46
N PHE A 19 0.02 6.99 2.16
CA PHE A 19 0.98 6.45 1.21
C PHE A 19 2.42 6.81 1.59
N ALA A 20 2.69 8.07 1.90
CA ALA A 20 4.01 8.53 2.32
C ALA A 20 4.45 7.92 3.65
N ALA A 21 3.54 7.78 4.63
CA ALA A 21 3.82 7.15 5.91
C ALA A 21 4.19 5.67 5.74
N SER A 22 3.47 4.93 4.88
CA SER A 22 3.77 3.53 4.61
C SER A 22 5.11 3.36 3.88
N LEU A 23 5.43 4.23 2.94
CA LEU A 23 6.73 4.26 2.25
C LEU A 23 7.86 4.60 3.23
N HIS A 24 7.65 5.58 4.12
CA HIS A 24 8.61 5.93 5.16
C HIS A 24 8.87 4.76 6.12
N PHE A 25 7.83 4.00 6.48
CA PHE A 25 7.99 2.80 7.30
C PHE A 25 8.87 1.75 6.62
N LEU A 26 8.74 1.58 5.30
CA LEU A 26 9.54 0.63 4.54
C LEU A 26 11.01 1.09 4.41
N ILE A 27 11.25 2.35 4.08
CA ILE A 27 12.62 2.87 3.84
C ILE A 27 13.32 3.18 5.16
N GLY A 28 12.64 3.82 6.10
CA GLY A 28 13.22 4.30 7.35
C GLY A 28 13.73 3.18 8.24
N PRO A 29 12.85 2.37 8.86
CA PRO A 29 13.24 1.32 9.80
C PRO A 29 13.97 0.14 9.18
N SER A 30 13.51 -0.34 8.00
CA SER A 30 14.09 -1.54 7.40
C SER A 30 15.26 -1.27 6.44
N GLY A 31 15.44 -0.02 6.01
CA GLY A 31 16.50 0.35 5.06
C GLY A 31 16.31 -0.24 3.65
N MET A 32 15.13 -0.79 3.38
CA MET A 32 14.82 -1.39 2.07
C MET A 32 14.34 -0.31 1.10
N HIS A 33 15.14 -0.05 0.08
CA HIS A 33 14.77 0.89 -0.98
C HIS A 33 13.88 0.17 -2.00
N SER A 34 12.57 0.35 -1.88
CA SER A 34 11.59 -0.23 -2.81
C SER A 34 10.97 0.84 -3.69
N PHE A 35 11.14 0.71 -5.00
CA PHE A 35 10.44 1.52 -6.01
C PHE A 35 9.11 0.89 -6.45
N GLY A 36 8.79 -0.30 -5.95
CA GLY A 36 7.54 -1.01 -6.25
C GLY A 36 6.35 -0.59 -5.40
N HIS A 37 6.51 0.34 -4.45
CA HIS A 37 5.46 0.70 -3.50
C HIS A 37 4.17 1.22 -4.18
N ALA A 38 4.32 1.99 -5.25
CA ALA A 38 3.19 2.48 -6.04
C ALA A 38 2.39 1.34 -6.71
N ALA A 39 3.05 0.24 -7.09
CA ALA A 39 2.37 -0.92 -7.68
C ALA A 39 1.44 -1.61 -6.67
N TYR A 40 1.85 -1.74 -5.41
CA TYR A 40 1.00 -2.32 -4.36
C TYR A 40 -0.20 -1.43 -4.06
N PHE A 41 -0.01 -0.12 -4.06
CA PHE A 41 -1.12 0.84 -3.94
C PHE A 41 -2.09 0.70 -5.12
N GLY A 42 -1.59 0.62 -6.34
CA GLY A 42 -2.39 0.37 -7.55
C GLY A 42 -3.14 -0.95 -7.49
N LEU A 43 -2.48 -2.06 -7.08
CA LEU A 43 -3.12 -3.36 -6.92
C LEU A 43 -4.27 -3.31 -5.90
N GLY A 44 -4.11 -2.60 -4.79
CA GLY A 44 -5.17 -2.38 -3.82
C GLY A 44 -6.35 -1.61 -4.41
N ALA A 45 -6.10 -0.53 -5.13
CA ALA A 45 -7.13 0.30 -5.76
C ALA A 45 -7.90 -0.49 -6.83
N TYR A 46 -7.21 -1.19 -7.72
CA TYR A 46 -7.85 -2.04 -8.73
C TYR A 46 -8.57 -3.23 -8.11
N GLY A 47 -8.03 -3.82 -7.05
CA GLY A 47 -8.70 -4.88 -6.29
C GLY A 47 -10.03 -4.41 -5.73
N ALA A 48 -10.08 -3.24 -5.07
CA ALA A 48 -11.33 -2.65 -4.58
C ALA A 48 -12.33 -2.42 -5.71
N ALA A 49 -11.87 -1.84 -6.82
CA ALA A 49 -12.70 -1.53 -7.97
C ALA A 49 -13.30 -2.78 -8.63
N LEU A 50 -12.52 -3.84 -8.75
CA LEU A 50 -12.96 -5.12 -9.31
C LEU A 50 -13.98 -5.81 -8.40
N PHE A 51 -13.76 -5.84 -7.08
CA PHE A 51 -14.75 -6.41 -6.15
C PHE A 51 -16.07 -5.65 -6.20
N PHE A 52 -16.02 -4.33 -6.26
CA PHE A 52 -17.23 -3.52 -6.44
C PHE A 52 -17.96 -3.87 -7.76
N ARG A 53 -17.24 -4.06 -8.86
CA ARG A 53 -17.81 -4.42 -10.16
C ARG A 53 -18.47 -5.80 -10.17
N ILE A 54 -17.99 -6.75 -9.36
CA ILE A 54 -18.57 -8.09 -9.20
C ILE A 54 -19.84 -8.05 -8.33
N GLY A 55 -20.22 -6.89 -7.78
CA GLY A 55 -21.43 -6.70 -6.98
C GLY A 55 -21.18 -6.73 -5.47
N ALA A 56 -19.93 -6.73 -5.02
CA ALA A 56 -19.65 -6.58 -3.60
C ALA A 56 -20.00 -5.16 -3.12
N PRO A 57 -20.55 -5.00 -1.92
CA PRO A 57 -20.78 -3.68 -1.36
C PRO A 57 -19.44 -2.93 -1.21
N MET A 58 -19.49 -1.62 -1.31
CA MET A 58 -18.28 -0.77 -1.27
C MET A 58 -17.45 -0.99 0.00
N GLU A 59 -18.11 -1.23 1.12
CA GLU A 59 -17.48 -1.51 2.41
C GLU A 59 -16.64 -2.80 2.35
N ALA A 60 -17.21 -3.87 1.82
CA ALA A 60 -16.50 -5.13 1.64
C ALA A 60 -15.32 -4.97 0.67
N SER A 61 -15.50 -4.22 -0.41
CA SER A 61 -14.45 -3.93 -1.38
C SER A 61 -13.28 -3.17 -0.74
N LEU A 62 -13.57 -2.22 0.15
CA LEU A 62 -12.57 -1.45 0.88
C LEU A 62 -11.75 -2.34 1.84
N PHE A 63 -12.38 -3.31 2.53
CA PHE A 63 -11.69 -4.26 3.40
C PHE A 63 -10.92 -5.34 2.63
N LEU A 64 -11.38 -5.72 1.44
CA LEU A 64 -10.72 -6.71 0.58
C LEU A 64 -9.52 -6.12 -0.19
N ALA A 65 -9.52 -4.83 -0.47
CA ALA A 65 -8.43 -4.15 -1.18
C ALA A 65 -7.04 -4.36 -0.54
N PRO A 66 -6.86 -4.20 0.78
CA PRO A 66 -5.58 -4.48 1.43
C PRO A 66 -5.14 -5.94 1.30
N LEU A 67 -6.07 -6.89 1.23
CA LEU A 67 -5.74 -8.31 1.04
C LEU A 67 -5.17 -8.56 -0.36
N VAL A 68 -5.71 -7.94 -1.40
CA VAL A 68 -5.16 -8.03 -2.75
C VAL A 68 -3.76 -7.43 -2.81
N ALA A 69 -3.58 -6.25 -2.22
CA ALA A 69 -2.27 -5.61 -2.12
C ALA A 69 -1.27 -6.48 -1.34
N ALA A 70 -1.71 -7.08 -0.23
CA ALA A 70 -0.89 -7.98 0.59
C ALA A 70 -0.50 -9.26 -0.15
N LEU A 71 -1.41 -9.86 -0.93
CA LEU A 71 -1.10 -11.00 -1.78
C LEU A 71 -0.06 -10.65 -2.84
N GLY A 72 -0.23 -9.52 -3.52
CA GLY A 72 0.76 -9.02 -4.47
C GLY A 72 2.12 -8.76 -3.79
N ALA A 73 2.12 -8.12 -2.63
CA ALA A 73 3.33 -7.87 -1.85
C ALA A 73 4.00 -9.19 -1.38
N PHE A 74 3.22 -10.20 -1.00
CA PHE A 74 3.73 -11.51 -0.60
C PHE A 74 4.41 -12.22 -1.78
N VAL A 75 3.76 -12.25 -2.95
CA VAL A 75 4.32 -12.88 -4.15
C VAL A 75 5.63 -12.20 -4.57
N PHE A 76 5.63 -10.87 -4.68
CA PHE A 76 6.83 -10.14 -5.09
C PHE A 76 7.90 -10.12 -3.99
N GLY A 77 7.49 -10.00 -2.72
CA GLY A 77 8.38 -10.05 -1.57
C GLY A 77 9.14 -11.37 -1.47
N TRP A 78 8.50 -12.48 -1.79
CA TRP A 78 9.15 -13.80 -1.82
C TRP A 78 10.38 -13.84 -2.72
N PHE A 79 10.32 -13.17 -3.87
CA PHE A 79 11.46 -13.05 -4.78
C PHE A 79 12.48 -12.01 -4.30
N CYS A 80 12.01 -10.94 -3.66
CA CYS A 80 12.83 -9.82 -3.24
C CYS A 80 13.66 -10.08 -1.98
N VAL A 81 13.21 -10.95 -1.07
CA VAL A 81 13.85 -11.22 0.25
C VAL A 81 15.32 -11.67 0.12
N ARG A 82 15.71 -12.23 -1.02
CA ARG A 82 17.09 -12.70 -1.26
C ARG A 82 18.03 -11.62 -1.78
N LEU A 83 17.51 -10.42 -2.04
CA LEU A 83 18.26 -9.32 -2.63
C LEU A 83 18.36 -8.15 -1.65
N SER A 84 19.43 -7.39 -1.78
CA SER A 84 19.67 -6.20 -0.96
C SER A 84 20.20 -5.04 -1.78
N GLY A 85 20.09 -3.82 -1.24
CA GLY A 85 20.64 -2.63 -1.85
C GLY A 85 20.04 -2.31 -3.23
N VAL A 86 20.90 -2.01 -4.20
CA VAL A 86 20.50 -1.58 -5.55
C VAL A 86 19.75 -2.67 -6.31
N TYR A 87 20.11 -3.94 -6.12
CA TYR A 87 19.44 -5.07 -6.79
C TYR A 87 17.99 -5.21 -6.36
N LEU A 88 17.69 -4.99 -5.08
CA LEU A 88 16.32 -4.95 -4.56
C LEU A 88 15.53 -3.81 -5.20
N ALA A 89 16.13 -2.63 -5.28
CA ALA A 89 15.49 -1.46 -5.88
C ALA A 89 15.17 -1.67 -7.37
N MET A 90 16.10 -2.25 -8.13
CA MET A 90 15.89 -2.56 -9.54
C MET A 90 14.81 -3.62 -9.75
N LEU A 91 14.80 -4.69 -8.94
CA LEU A 91 13.82 -5.75 -9.06
C LEU A 91 12.41 -5.25 -8.71
N THR A 92 12.27 -4.46 -7.65
CA THR A 92 10.97 -3.87 -7.27
C THR A 92 10.44 -2.91 -8.34
N LEU A 93 11.32 -2.18 -9.02
CA LEU A 93 10.94 -1.35 -10.16
C LEU A 93 10.47 -2.22 -11.34
N ALA A 94 11.18 -3.31 -11.66
CA ALA A 94 10.78 -4.23 -12.72
C ALA A 94 9.40 -4.84 -12.45
N PHE A 95 9.12 -5.27 -11.21
CA PHE A 95 7.79 -5.76 -10.83
C PHE A 95 6.72 -4.68 -10.95
N ALA A 96 7.03 -3.45 -10.57
CA ALA A 96 6.10 -2.33 -10.76
C ALA A 96 5.75 -2.12 -12.24
N GLN A 97 6.73 -2.22 -13.13
CA GLN A 97 6.52 -2.12 -14.57
C GLN A 97 5.70 -3.29 -15.12
N ILE A 98 5.91 -4.51 -14.63
CA ILE A 98 5.09 -5.67 -15.00
C ILE A 98 3.63 -5.45 -14.59
N VAL A 99 3.38 -5.05 -13.34
CA VAL A 99 2.02 -4.76 -12.86
C VAL A 99 1.37 -3.66 -13.70
N TRP A 100 2.08 -2.58 -13.96
CA TRP A 100 1.61 -1.50 -14.81
C TRP A 100 1.25 -1.99 -16.21
N SER A 101 2.13 -2.75 -16.85
CA SER A 101 1.93 -3.28 -18.19
C SER A 101 0.70 -4.20 -18.26
N VAL A 102 0.53 -5.09 -17.28
CA VAL A 102 -0.62 -5.98 -17.19
C VAL A 102 -1.91 -5.18 -17.03
N VAL A 103 -1.93 -4.22 -16.09
CA VAL A 103 -3.11 -3.37 -15.85
C VAL A 103 -3.44 -2.53 -17.09
N PHE A 104 -2.45 -1.98 -17.77
CA PHE A 104 -2.66 -1.13 -18.94
C PHE A 104 -3.12 -1.90 -20.19
N GLN A 105 -2.68 -3.16 -20.37
CA GLN A 105 -3.02 -3.97 -21.55
C GLN A 105 -4.27 -4.79 -21.37
N TRP A 106 -4.78 -4.98 -20.15
CA TRP A 106 -5.90 -5.86 -19.89
C TRP A 106 -7.24 -5.11 -19.91
N ASP A 107 -7.61 -4.57 -21.08
CA ASP A 107 -8.83 -3.76 -21.27
C ASP A 107 -10.11 -4.42 -20.75
N ALA A 108 -10.27 -5.72 -20.94
CA ALA A 108 -11.47 -6.44 -20.53
C ALA A 108 -11.71 -6.44 -19.01
N VAL A 109 -10.66 -6.35 -18.18
CA VAL A 109 -10.74 -6.44 -16.72
C VAL A 109 -10.51 -5.09 -16.05
N THR A 110 -9.46 -4.37 -16.46
CA THR A 110 -9.03 -3.13 -15.82
C THR A 110 -9.49 -1.86 -16.53
N GLY A 111 -10.09 -2.00 -17.74
CA GLY A 111 -10.42 -0.87 -18.60
C GLY A 111 -9.22 -0.24 -19.30
N GLY A 112 -8.03 -0.82 -19.18
CA GLY A 112 -6.82 -0.40 -19.86
C GLY A 112 -6.48 1.07 -19.65
N SER A 113 -6.27 1.81 -20.75
CA SER A 113 -5.96 3.24 -20.73
C SER A 113 -7.08 4.14 -20.19
N ASN A 114 -8.33 3.69 -20.27
CA ASN A 114 -9.50 4.44 -19.79
C ASN A 114 -9.75 4.26 -18.29
N GLY A 115 -9.16 3.24 -17.68
CA GLY A 115 -9.37 2.88 -16.29
C GLY A 115 -10.80 2.35 -16.02
N LEU A 116 -11.06 2.04 -14.75
CA LEU A 116 -12.37 1.60 -14.30
C LEU A 116 -13.25 2.81 -13.98
N VAL A 117 -14.27 3.05 -14.82
CA VAL A 117 -15.26 4.10 -14.63
C VAL A 117 -16.58 3.53 -14.11
N GLY A 118 -17.43 4.38 -13.51
CA GLY A 118 -18.76 3.98 -13.04
C GLY A 118 -18.78 3.42 -11.61
N ILE A 119 -17.73 3.66 -10.82
CA ILE A 119 -17.69 3.31 -9.42
C ILE A 119 -18.29 4.47 -8.61
N TRP A 120 -19.48 4.25 -8.05
CA TRP A 120 -20.17 5.25 -7.27
C TRP A 120 -20.18 4.84 -5.78
N PRO A 121 -19.99 5.80 -4.87
CA PRO A 121 -20.05 5.50 -3.43
C PRO A 121 -21.44 5.00 -3.03
N SER A 122 -21.49 4.16 -1.99
CA SER A 122 -22.74 3.71 -1.38
C SER A 122 -23.62 4.90 -0.96
N PRO A 123 -24.98 4.77 -0.94
CA PRO A 123 -25.89 5.87 -0.66
C PRO A 123 -25.56 6.67 0.61
N TRP A 124 -25.09 6.02 1.67
CA TRP A 124 -24.69 6.65 2.92
C TRP A 124 -23.34 7.40 2.85
N LEU A 125 -22.49 7.09 1.86
CA LEU A 125 -21.21 7.77 1.59
C LEU A 125 -21.35 8.88 0.53
N THR A 126 -22.52 9.07 -0.05
CA THR A 126 -22.79 10.14 -1.02
C THR A 126 -22.51 11.53 -0.47
N PRO A 127 -22.77 11.85 0.82
CA PRO A 127 -22.36 13.12 1.40
C PRO A 127 -20.83 13.20 1.47
N LYS A 128 -20.22 14.21 0.84
CA LYS A 128 -18.75 14.41 0.79
C LYS A 128 -18.10 14.41 2.17
N TRP A 129 -18.80 14.90 3.20
CA TRP A 129 -18.30 14.93 4.58
C TRP A 129 -18.20 13.51 5.19
N ALA A 130 -19.17 12.63 4.88
CA ALA A 130 -19.14 11.24 5.36
C ALA A 130 -17.96 10.48 4.73
N TYR A 131 -17.76 10.66 3.44
CA TYR A 131 -16.61 10.08 2.72
C TYR A 131 -15.27 10.59 3.30
N TYR A 132 -15.17 11.90 3.58
CA TYR A 132 -14.01 12.48 4.24
C TYR A 132 -13.73 11.85 5.61
N LEU A 133 -14.77 11.65 6.44
CA LEU A 133 -14.60 11.03 7.76
C LEU A 133 -14.10 9.58 7.67
N VAL A 134 -14.60 8.81 6.70
CA VAL A 134 -14.13 7.43 6.49
C VAL A 134 -12.65 7.42 6.08
N VAL A 135 -12.26 8.28 5.13
CA VAL A 135 -10.86 8.38 4.71
C VAL A 135 -9.97 8.84 5.85
N LEU A 136 -10.41 9.83 6.64
CA LEU A 136 -9.70 10.29 7.82
C LEU A 136 -9.52 9.18 8.85
N ALA A 137 -10.59 8.43 9.17
CA ALA A 137 -10.52 7.30 10.09
C ALA A 137 -9.55 6.23 9.61
N CYS A 138 -9.59 5.87 8.32
CA CYS A 138 -8.66 4.91 7.72
C CYS A 138 -7.21 5.42 7.76
N THR A 139 -6.98 6.69 7.49
CA THR A 139 -5.65 7.30 7.55
C THR A 139 -5.09 7.30 8.97
N VAL A 140 -5.89 7.72 9.95
CA VAL A 140 -5.49 7.73 11.36
C VAL A 140 -5.23 6.31 11.87
N ALA A 141 -6.11 5.37 11.55
CA ALA A 141 -5.94 3.95 11.92
C ALA A 141 -4.68 3.36 11.27
N GLY A 142 -4.47 3.59 9.98
CA GLY A 142 -3.29 3.13 9.25
C GLY A 142 -1.99 3.71 9.80
N CYS A 143 -1.92 5.02 9.99
CA CYS A 143 -0.75 5.68 10.59
C CYS A 143 -0.52 5.21 12.04
N GLY A 144 -1.58 5.05 12.82
CA GLY A 144 -1.49 4.54 14.19
C GLY A 144 -0.95 3.11 14.24
N LEU A 145 -1.38 2.26 13.33
CA LEU A 145 -0.88 0.89 13.19
C LEU A 145 0.61 0.89 12.81
N LEU A 146 1.02 1.73 11.85
CA LEU A 146 2.43 1.86 11.47
C LEU A 146 3.30 2.33 12.64
N VAL A 147 2.85 3.34 13.39
CA VAL A 147 3.55 3.83 14.59
C VAL A 147 3.63 2.73 15.65
N ARG A 148 2.56 1.99 15.87
CA ARG A 148 2.56 0.85 16.81
C ARG A 148 3.55 -0.23 16.38
N MET A 149 3.59 -0.59 15.10
CA MET A 149 4.56 -1.56 14.56
C MET A 149 5.99 -1.06 14.70
N LEU A 150 6.23 0.24 14.55
CA LEU A 150 7.55 0.86 14.69
C LEU A 150 8.13 0.73 16.11
N HIS A 151 7.25 0.76 17.13
CA HIS A 151 7.63 0.62 18.55
C HIS A 151 7.50 -0.83 19.04
N ALA A 152 6.95 -1.73 18.24
CA ALA A 152 6.90 -3.15 18.54
C ALA A 152 8.30 -3.80 18.42
N PRO A 153 8.52 -4.98 19.04
CA PRO A 153 9.80 -5.72 18.92
C PRO A 153 10.26 -5.94 17.48
N ILE A 154 9.31 -6.11 16.55
CA ILE A 154 9.58 -6.24 15.11
C ILE A 154 10.22 -4.96 14.55
N GLY A 155 9.70 -3.78 14.89
CA GLY A 155 10.25 -2.50 14.45
C GLY A 155 11.67 -2.24 14.99
N LEU A 156 11.93 -2.65 16.21
CA LEU A 156 13.28 -2.57 16.81
C LEU A 156 14.25 -3.54 16.13
N ALA A 157 13.81 -4.77 15.83
CA ALA A 157 14.60 -5.75 15.12
C ALA A 157 14.92 -5.31 13.69
N LEU A 158 13.96 -4.66 12.99
CA LEU A 158 14.18 -4.09 11.66
C LEU A 158 15.24 -2.99 11.68
N ARG A 159 15.19 -2.07 12.64
CA ARG A 159 16.21 -1.02 12.80
C ARG A 159 17.58 -1.61 13.11
N GLY A 160 17.65 -2.58 13.99
CA GLY A 160 18.90 -3.29 14.31
C GLY A 160 19.49 -4.01 13.10
N SER A 161 18.66 -4.65 12.28
CA SER A 161 19.10 -5.33 11.06
C SER A 161 19.56 -4.36 9.96
N ARG A 162 18.98 -3.18 9.89
CA ARG A 162 19.40 -2.10 8.99
C ARG A 162 20.81 -1.61 9.35
N ASP A 163 21.06 -1.32 10.63
CA ASP A 163 22.31 -0.70 11.09
C ASP A 163 23.50 -1.68 10.99
N SER A 164 23.30 -2.96 11.27
CA SER A 164 24.30 -3.99 11.08
C SER A 164 23.68 -5.40 11.01
N PRO A 165 23.50 -5.94 9.80
CA PRO A 165 22.96 -7.29 9.62
C PRO A 165 23.76 -8.38 10.32
N LEU A 166 25.10 -8.23 10.36
CA LEU A 166 25.99 -9.18 11.01
C LEU A 166 25.81 -9.18 12.54
N ARG A 167 25.69 -8.02 13.16
CA ARG A 167 25.44 -7.91 14.61
C ARG A 167 24.05 -8.41 14.99
N ALA A 168 23.04 -8.10 14.16
CA ALA A 168 21.69 -8.59 14.35
C ALA A 168 21.63 -10.12 14.31
N ALA A 169 22.32 -10.74 13.35
CA ALA A 169 22.44 -12.20 13.26
C ALA A 169 23.18 -12.81 14.48
N ALA A 170 24.23 -12.15 14.98
CA ALA A 170 24.99 -12.63 16.14
C ALA A 170 24.16 -12.69 17.43
N ILE A 171 23.15 -11.81 17.58
CA ILE A 171 22.22 -11.81 18.72
C ILE A 171 20.96 -12.65 18.48
N GLY A 172 20.95 -13.48 17.42
CA GLY A 172 19.89 -14.45 17.14
C GLY A 172 18.70 -13.91 16.33
N ILE A 173 18.79 -12.71 15.74
CA ILE A 173 17.75 -12.15 14.88
C ILE A 173 17.87 -12.79 13.49
N ALA A 174 16.84 -13.52 13.07
CA ALA A 174 16.78 -14.09 11.73
C ALA A 174 16.44 -13.02 10.68
N VAL A 175 17.45 -12.24 10.25
CA VAL A 175 17.30 -11.11 9.31
C VAL A 175 16.48 -11.47 8.05
N PRO A 176 16.67 -12.64 7.39
CA PRO A 176 15.87 -12.98 6.19
C PRO A 176 14.38 -13.22 6.45
N ARG A 177 13.99 -13.42 7.71
CA ARG A 177 12.56 -13.58 8.07
C ARG A 177 11.87 -12.27 8.45
N LEU A 178 12.65 -11.22 8.65
CA LEU A 178 12.16 -9.89 9.00
C LEU A 178 11.96 -8.98 7.76
N GLN A 179 12.61 -9.30 6.68
CA GLN A 179 12.51 -8.65 5.37
C GLN A 179 11.43 -9.31 4.52
#